data_011f13e0c8d38a1966688547bbb4d99e
#
_entry.id   011f13e0c8d38a1966688547bbb4d99e
#
_cell.length_a   1.000
_cell.length_b   1.000
_cell.length_c   1.000
_cell.angle_alpha   90.00
_cell.angle_beta   90.00
_cell.angle_gamma   90.00
#
_symmetry.space_group_name_H-M   'P 1'
#
loop_
_entity.id
_entity.type
_entity.pdbx_description
1 polymer ?
#
loop_
_entity_poly.entity_id
_entity_poly.type
_entity_poly.pdbx_seq_one_letter_code
_entity_poly.pdbx_strand_id
1 'polypeptide(L)' 'MIITRPEVFPEGLYSQGQAAKALQVDRHTVARYAEVGLIKFRVRKAGKRLVTTGTEIIKCWKQTYL' A
#
# COMPACT_ATOMS: atom_id res chain seq x y z
N MET A 1 5.52 -4.64 -17.98
CA MET A 1 5.12 -3.86 -16.79
C MET A 1 6.31 -3.07 -16.28
N ILE A 2 6.13 -1.79 -16.05
CA ILE A 2 7.20 -0.96 -15.51
C ILE A 2 7.24 -1.15 -14.00
N ILE A 3 8.38 -1.59 -13.52
CA ILE A 3 8.58 -1.80 -12.10
C ILE A 3 9.42 -0.66 -11.56
N THR A 4 8.74 0.39 -11.10
CA THR A 4 9.42 1.53 -10.50
C THR A 4 9.09 1.59 -9.02
N ARG A 5 10.05 2.07 -8.24
CA ARG A 5 9.84 2.24 -6.82
C ARG A 5 8.69 3.22 -6.57
N PRO A 6 7.74 2.89 -5.69
CA PRO A 6 6.65 3.80 -5.39
C PRO A 6 7.16 5.13 -4.84
N GLU A 7 6.60 6.22 -5.34
CA GLU A 7 6.94 7.55 -4.86
C GLU A 7 6.09 7.87 -3.63
N VAL A 8 6.49 7.33 -2.49
CA VAL A 8 5.78 7.56 -1.23
C VAL A 8 6.78 7.92 -0.16
N PHE A 9 6.30 8.71 0.80
CA PHE A 9 7.11 9.02 1.98
C PHE A 9 6.95 7.90 3.00
N PRO A 10 8.04 7.32 3.51
CA PRO A 10 7.92 6.22 4.48
C PRO A 10 7.04 6.56 5.69
N GLU A 11 7.04 7.82 6.10
CA GLU A 11 6.25 8.28 7.25
C GLU A 11 4.85 8.75 6.86
N GLY A 12 4.53 8.81 5.57
CA GLY A 12 3.23 9.28 5.09
C GLY A 12 2.14 8.25 5.31
N LEU A 13 0.92 8.73 5.46
CA LEU A 13 -0.26 7.88 5.55
C LEU A 13 -0.97 7.89 4.21
N TYR A 14 -1.33 6.70 3.75
CA TYR A 14 -1.95 6.53 2.44
C TYR A 14 -3.17 5.64 2.55
N SER A 15 -4.22 5.99 1.80
CA SER A 15 -5.41 5.16 1.73
C SER A 15 -5.17 3.97 0.82
N GLN A 16 -6.13 3.02 0.81
CA GLN A 16 -6.06 1.86 -0.06
C GLN A 16 -5.95 2.26 -1.53
N GLY A 17 -6.73 3.25 -1.95
CA GLY A 17 -6.67 3.74 -3.33
C GLY A 17 -5.34 4.39 -3.67
N GLN A 18 -4.78 5.16 -2.72
CA GLN A 18 -3.48 5.77 -2.92
C GLN A 18 -2.36 4.73 -2.97
N ALA A 19 -2.45 3.70 -2.14
CA ALA A 19 -1.49 2.60 -2.17
C ALA A 19 -1.55 1.86 -3.51
N ALA A 20 -2.75 1.59 -4.00
CA ALA A 20 -2.94 0.94 -5.29
C ALA A 20 -2.32 1.77 -6.42
N LYS A 21 -2.54 3.08 -6.38
CA LYS A 21 -1.97 3.98 -7.38
C LYS A 21 -0.45 4.01 -7.32
N ALA A 22 0.11 4.03 -6.12
CA ALA A 22 1.56 4.03 -5.93
C ALA A 22 2.19 2.73 -6.43
N LEU A 23 1.52 1.61 -6.21
CA LEU A 23 1.98 0.29 -6.65
C LEU A 23 1.60 -0.01 -8.09
N GLN A 24 0.83 0.87 -8.73
CA GLN A 24 0.35 0.70 -10.11
C GLN A 24 -0.47 -0.58 -10.30
N VAL A 25 -1.33 -0.85 -9.34
CA VAL A 25 -2.22 -2.02 -9.36
C VAL A 25 -3.64 -1.59 -8.99
N ASP A 26 -4.60 -2.50 -9.13
CA ASP A 26 -5.98 -2.25 -8.75
C ASP A 26 -6.15 -2.27 -7.24
N ARG A 27 -7.21 -1.62 -6.76
CA ARG A 27 -7.56 -1.65 -5.34
C ARG A 27 -7.83 -3.07 -4.86
N HIS A 28 -8.42 -3.90 -5.70
CA HIS A 28 -8.66 -5.31 -5.37
C HIS A 28 -7.37 -6.06 -5.14
N THR A 29 -6.33 -5.75 -5.92
CA THR A 29 -5.02 -6.36 -5.76
C THR A 29 -4.41 -5.96 -4.42
N VAL A 30 -4.55 -4.68 -4.04
CA VAL A 30 -4.05 -4.21 -2.74
C VAL A 30 -4.80 -4.90 -1.60
N ALA A 31 -6.11 -5.08 -1.73
CA ALA A 31 -6.90 -5.78 -0.73
C ALA A 31 -6.42 -7.22 -0.58
N ARG A 32 -6.10 -7.88 -1.69
CA ARG A 32 -5.55 -9.24 -1.66
C ARG A 32 -4.18 -9.27 -1.00
N TYR A 33 -3.33 -8.29 -1.27
CA TYR A 33 -2.03 -8.20 -0.60
C TYR A 33 -2.20 -8.05 0.91
N ALA A 34 -3.20 -7.29 1.34
CA ALA A 34 -3.48 -7.14 2.77
C ALA A 34 -3.94 -8.46 3.38
N GLU A 35 -4.75 -9.23 2.65
CA GLU A 35 -5.23 -10.53 3.14
C GLU A 35 -4.11 -11.54 3.34
N VAL A 36 -3.10 -11.52 2.46
CA VAL A 36 -1.98 -12.46 2.56
C VAL A 36 -0.82 -11.92 3.41
N GLY A 37 -0.97 -10.73 3.98
CA GLY A 37 0.01 -10.18 4.90
C GLY A 37 1.16 -9.44 4.25
N LEU A 38 1.09 -9.14 2.96
CA LEU A 38 2.13 -8.40 2.26
C LEU A 38 2.11 -6.91 2.60
N ILE A 39 0.95 -6.38 2.95
CA ILE A 39 0.80 -4.98 3.33
C ILE A 39 -0.15 -4.92 4.52
N LYS A 40 0.13 -4.04 5.46
CA LYS A 40 -0.72 -3.88 6.66
C LYS A 40 -1.44 -2.55 6.61
N PHE A 41 -2.74 -2.61 6.83
CA PHE A 41 -3.57 -1.42 6.96
C PHE A 41 -4.02 -1.26 8.39
N ARG A 42 -4.22 -0.01 8.80
CA ARG A 42 -4.75 0.32 10.11
C ARG A 42 -6.04 1.11 9.93
N VAL A 43 -6.96 0.94 10.87
CA VAL A 43 -8.17 1.76 10.88
C VAL A 43 -7.85 3.06 11.58
N ARG A 44 -8.00 4.17 10.87
CA ARG A 44 -7.79 5.49 11.45
C ARG A 44 -9.00 5.84 12.33
N LYS A 45 -8.74 6.28 13.57
CA LYS A 45 -9.80 6.63 14.49
C LYS A 45 -10.72 7.72 13.95
N ALA A 46 -10.14 8.73 13.33
CA ALA A 46 -10.93 9.78 12.69
C ALA A 46 -11.36 9.30 11.31
N GLY A 47 -12.66 9.07 11.14
CA GLY A 47 -13.23 8.68 9.85
C GLY A 47 -13.26 7.18 9.56
N LYS A 48 -12.75 6.34 10.43
CA LYS A 48 -12.78 4.88 10.30
C LYS A 48 -12.30 4.37 8.93
N ARG A 49 -11.28 5.00 8.37
CA ARG A 49 -10.74 4.61 7.07
C ARG A 49 -9.48 3.78 7.25
N LEU A 50 -9.32 2.81 6.35
CA LEU A 50 -8.11 2.03 6.32
C LEU A 50 -6.97 2.87 5.73
N VAL A 51 -5.85 2.93 6.45
CA VAL A 51 -4.66 3.65 6.00
C VAL A 51 -3.44 2.76 6.20
N THR A 52 -2.43 3.00 5.38
CA THR A 52 -1.14 2.32 5.51
C THR A 52 -0.03 3.36 5.46
N THR A 53 1.18 2.96 5.82
CA THR A 53 2.33 3.85 5.73
C THR A 53 3.09 3.63 4.42
N GLY A 54 3.87 4.63 4.03
CA GLY A 54 4.73 4.49 2.87
C GLY A 54 5.74 3.35 3.02
N THR A 55 6.20 3.11 4.25
CA THR A 55 7.09 1.99 4.55
C THR A 55 6.46 0.67 4.17
N GLU A 56 5.18 0.48 4.49
CA GLU A 56 4.45 -0.75 4.14
C GLU A 56 4.28 -0.88 2.63
N ILE A 57 4.02 0.22 1.96
CA ILE A 57 3.88 0.23 0.50
C ILE A 57 5.20 -0.19 -0.16
N ILE A 58 6.30 0.39 0.28
CA ILE A 58 7.63 0.05 -0.26
C ILE A 58 7.98 -1.39 0.04
N LYS A 59 7.69 -1.85 1.25
CA LYS A 59 7.95 -3.23 1.66
C LYS A 59 7.15 -4.21 0.80
N CYS A 60 5.89 -3.91 0.55
CA CYS A 60 5.04 -4.72 -0.32
C CYS A 60 5.60 -4.74 -1.75
N TRP A 61 6.03 -3.60 -2.26
CA TRP A 61 6.63 -3.50 -3.58
C TRP A 61 7.87 -4.38 -3.69
N LYS A 62 8.75 -4.34 -2.69
CA LYS A 62 9.97 -5.17 -2.70
C LYS A 62 9.63 -6.65 -2.70
N GLN A 63 8.60 -7.06 -1.98
CA GLN A 63 8.23 -8.47 -1.90
C GLN A 63 7.53 -8.98 -3.16
N THR A 64 6.85 -8.09 -3.88
CA THR A 64 6.09 -8.51 -5.07
C THR A 64 6.86 -8.32 -6.37
N TYR A 65 7.75 -7.34 -6.44
CA TYR A 65 8.45 -7.00 -7.69
C TYR A 65 9.96 -7.25 -7.64
N LEU A 66 10.51 -7.44 -6.49
CA LEU A 66 11.90 -7.79 -6.33
C LEU A 66 12.05 -9.17 -5.72
#